data_8bae4da38ecc78b1e21dd5dfd1dc3486
#
_entry.id   8bae4da38ecc78b1e21dd5dfd1dc3486
#
_cell.length_a   1.000
_cell.length_b   1.000
_cell.length_c   1.000
_cell.angle_alpha   90.00
_cell.angle_beta   90.00
_cell.angle_gamma   90.00
#
_symmetry.space_group_name_H-M   'P 1'
#
loop_
_entity.id
_entity.type
_entity.pdbx_description
1 polymer ?
#
loop_
_entity_poly.entity_id
_entity_poly.type
_entity_poly.pdbx_seq_one_letter_code
_entity_poly.pdbx_strand_id
1 'polypeptide(L)'
;MKTGINLGICLALFSVTLCAKTQKPSVDFQPPQVISTVEPSYPPNTVTGGTVILKITVGPSGEVEDVQVLQQAKGFTQQAIKAVRKWTFEPAKLDGKPVKASIPVAFSFSQPIVWWNRKGK
;
A
#
# COMPACT_ATOMS: atom_id res chain seq x y z
N MET A 1 74.48 -18.10 25.58
CA MET A 1 73.80 -18.00 25.55
C MET A 1 72.80 -17.60 25.13
N LYS A 2 72.15 -17.46 24.76
CA LYS A 2 71.24 -17.18 24.39
C LYS A 2 70.31 -16.87 24.19
N THR A 3 69.77 -16.56 24.06
CA THR A 3 68.87 -16.18 24.02
C THR A 3 67.87 -16.24 23.36
N GLY A 4 67.13 -16.71 23.23
CA GLY A 4 66.06 -16.88 22.69
C GLY A 4 65.03 -15.98 22.73
N ILE A 5 65.02 -15.22 22.11
CA ILE A 5 64.10 -14.46 22.11
C ILE A 5 63.01 -14.68 21.46
N ASN A 6 62.32 -15.09 21.76
CA ASN A 6 61.19 -15.16 21.34
C ASN A 6 60.41 -14.24 21.36
N LEU A 7 60.41 -13.58 20.74
CA LEU A 7 59.56 -12.93 20.41
C LEU A 7 58.38 -13.41 20.08
N GLY A 8 57.71 -13.71 20.78
CA GLY A 8 56.41 -13.90 20.59
C GLY A 8 55.77 -12.78 20.04
N ILE A 9 55.94 -12.65 18.94
CA ILE A 9 55.22 -11.79 18.36
C ILE A 9 53.88 -12.23 18.27
N CYS A 10 53.17 -11.86 19.14
CA CYS A 10 51.86 -11.93 19.00
C CYS A 10 51.44 -11.06 17.95
N LEU A 11 51.51 -11.52 16.89
CA LEU A 11 50.74 -11.10 15.89
C LEU A 11 49.39 -11.23 16.27
N ALA A 12 48.90 -10.34 16.92
CA ALA A 12 47.52 -10.19 17.00
C ALA A 12 47.01 -9.90 15.61
N LEU A 13 46.77 -10.91 15.00
CA LEU A 13 46.02 -10.85 13.88
C LEU A 13 44.71 -10.35 14.25
N PHE A 14 44.59 -9.10 14.24
CA PHE A 14 43.33 -8.55 14.14
C PHE A 14 42.80 -8.89 12.83
N SER A 15 42.24 -10.02 12.75
CA SER A 15 41.34 -10.24 11.69
C SER A 15 40.17 -9.32 11.96
N VAL A 16 40.29 -8.19 11.47
CA VAL A 16 39.16 -7.36 11.30
C VAL A 16 38.26 -8.11 10.35
N THR A 17 37.40 -8.85 10.95
CA THR A 17 36.32 -9.38 10.19
C THR A 17 35.51 -8.18 9.79
N LEU A 18 35.84 -7.66 8.67
CA LEU A 18 35.01 -6.72 8.06
C LEU A 18 33.74 -7.40 7.74
N CYS A 19 32.79 -7.31 8.63
CA CYS A 19 31.43 -7.61 8.29
C CYS A 19 31.02 -6.57 7.28
N ALA A 20 31.32 -6.83 6.07
CA ALA A 20 30.72 -6.09 5.02
C ALA A 20 29.26 -6.48 5.02
N LYS A 21 28.48 -5.73 5.71
CA LYS A 21 27.06 -5.75 5.48
C LYS A 21 26.87 -5.27 4.07
N THR A 22 26.78 -6.22 3.19
CA THR A 22 26.30 -5.92 1.88
C THR A 22 24.89 -5.43 2.05
N GLN A 23 24.76 -4.17 2.24
CA GLN A 23 23.49 -3.52 2.09
C GLN A 23 23.18 -3.63 0.60
N LYS A 24 22.25 -4.51 0.30
CA LYS A 24 21.58 -4.44 -0.96
C LYS A 24 21.19 -2.98 -1.13
N PRO A 25 21.49 -2.37 -2.27
CA PRO A 25 20.97 -1.05 -2.52
C PRO A 25 19.47 -1.10 -2.30
N SER A 26 19.04 -0.53 -1.19
CA SER A 26 17.63 -0.44 -0.92
C SER A 26 17.08 0.55 -1.90
N VAL A 27 16.38 0.01 -2.89
CA VAL A 27 15.63 0.85 -3.80
C VAL A 27 14.58 1.55 -2.94
N ASP A 28 14.66 2.86 -2.89
CA ASP A 28 13.70 3.64 -2.11
C ASP A 28 12.39 3.71 -2.87
N PHE A 29 11.49 2.80 -2.55
CA PHE A 29 10.16 2.76 -3.15
C PHE A 29 9.14 3.33 -2.18
N GLN A 30 8.45 4.37 -2.62
CA GLN A 30 7.34 4.95 -1.88
C GLN A 30 6.04 4.58 -2.60
N PRO A 31 5.11 3.93 -1.90
CA PRO A 31 3.83 3.58 -2.50
C PRO A 31 2.97 4.82 -2.75
N PRO A 32 2.00 4.72 -3.66
CA PRO A 32 1.08 5.83 -3.88
C PRO A 32 0.24 6.08 -2.63
N GLN A 33 -0.06 7.35 -2.37
CA GLN A 33 -0.89 7.76 -1.24
C GLN A 33 -2.13 8.44 -1.72
N VAL A 34 -3.23 8.26 -0.99
CA VAL A 34 -4.50 8.88 -1.33
C VAL A 34 -4.49 10.32 -0.86
N ILE A 35 -4.71 11.25 -1.79
CA ILE A 35 -4.82 12.67 -1.46
C ILE A 35 -6.28 13.03 -1.20
N SER A 36 -7.18 12.58 -2.07
CA SER A 36 -8.59 12.93 -2.00
C SER A 36 -9.43 11.72 -2.37
N THR A 37 -10.47 11.47 -1.61
CA THR A 37 -11.40 10.38 -1.82
C THR A 37 -12.80 10.92 -2.10
N VAL A 38 -13.53 10.16 -2.91
CA VAL A 38 -14.94 10.42 -3.17
C VAL A 38 -15.70 9.18 -2.73
N GLU A 39 -16.70 9.35 -1.90
CA GLU A 39 -17.52 8.24 -1.47
C GLU A 39 -18.39 7.75 -2.62
N PRO A 40 -18.49 6.43 -2.80
CA PRO A 40 -19.40 5.90 -3.81
C PRO A 40 -20.84 6.14 -3.42
N SER A 41 -21.65 6.44 -4.43
CA SER A 41 -23.07 6.61 -4.21
C SER A 41 -23.73 5.27 -3.86
N TYR A 42 -24.62 5.31 -2.91
CA TYR A 42 -25.37 4.13 -2.55
C TYR A 42 -26.50 3.93 -3.56
N PRO A 43 -26.60 2.77 -4.20
CA PRO A 43 -27.67 2.56 -5.15
C PRO A 43 -29.02 2.62 -4.46
N PRO A 44 -30.01 3.28 -5.06
CA PRO A 44 -31.33 3.32 -4.47
C PRO A 44 -31.95 1.92 -4.45
N ASN A 45 -32.71 1.64 -3.41
CA ASN A 45 -33.46 0.39 -3.25
C ASN A 45 -32.61 -0.86 -3.04
N THR A 46 -31.37 -0.72 -2.61
CA THR A 46 -30.56 -1.88 -2.22
C THR A 46 -30.73 -2.15 -0.73
N VAL A 47 -31.08 -3.38 -0.42
CA VAL A 47 -31.32 -3.80 0.96
C VAL A 47 -30.15 -4.62 1.48
N THR A 48 -29.16 -4.87 0.66
CA THR A 48 -28.03 -5.71 1.01
C THR A 48 -26.73 -4.91 0.98
N GLY A 49 -25.81 -5.28 1.84
CA GLY A 49 -24.48 -4.75 1.80
C GLY A 49 -23.56 -5.65 0.98
N GLY A 50 -22.35 -5.22 0.79
CA GLY A 50 -21.35 -6.00 0.06
C GLY A 50 -20.00 -5.34 0.12
N THR A 51 -19.00 -6.08 -0.30
CA THR A 51 -17.62 -5.57 -0.39
C THR A 51 -17.13 -5.67 -1.81
N VAL A 52 -16.64 -4.58 -2.35
CA VAL A 52 -16.03 -4.52 -3.68
C VAL A 52 -14.54 -4.29 -3.49
N ILE A 53 -13.73 -5.14 -4.10
CA ILE A 53 -12.28 -4.99 -4.08
C ILE A 53 -11.81 -4.70 -5.49
N LEU A 54 -11.13 -3.58 -5.63
CA LEU A 54 -10.60 -3.11 -6.91
C LEU A 54 -9.09 -3.01 -6.82
N LYS A 55 -8.43 -3.38 -7.90
CA LYS A 55 -7.00 -3.11 -8.06
C LYS A 55 -6.89 -1.93 -9.01
N ILE A 56 -6.37 -0.84 -8.50
CA ILE A 56 -6.23 0.37 -9.30
C ILE A 56 -4.77 0.60 -9.66
N THR A 57 -4.55 1.08 -10.87
CA THR A 57 -3.22 1.47 -11.32
C THR A 57 -3.14 2.99 -11.32
N VAL A 58 -2.23 3.51 -10.51
CA VAL A 58 -2.00 4.95 -10.39
C VAL A 58 -0.82 5.31 -11.28
N GLY A 59 -1.03 6.25 -12.19
CA GLY A 59 0.01 6.72 -13.09
C GLY A 59 0.98 7.68 -12.41
N PRO A 60 2.06 8.06 -13.11
CA PRO A 60 3.05 8.98 -12.55
C PRO A 60 2.51 10.36 -12.25
N SER A 61 1.38 10.74 -12.82
CA SER A 61 0.73 12.02 -12.53
C SER A 61 -0.26 11.95 -11.37
N GLY A 62 -0.44 10.77 -10.76
CA GLY A 62 -1.38 10.59 -9.65
C GLY A 62 -2.80 10.28 -10.09
N GLU A 63 -3.03 10.07 -11.36
CA GLU A 63 -4.34 9.74 -11.90
C GLU A 63 -4.56 8.23 -11.93
N VAL A 64 -5.82 7.83 -11.81
CA VAL A 64 -6.19 6.42 -11.94
C VAL A 64 -6.22 6.09 -13.44
N GLU A 65 -5.27 5.26 -13.87
CA GLU A 65 -5.19 4.87 -15.28
C GLU A 65 -6.01 3.63 -15.59
N ASP A 66 -6.10 2.70 -14.65
CA ASP A 66 -6.80 1.44 -14.87
C ASP A 66 -7.44 0.96 -13.57
N VAL A 67 -8.57 0.28 -13.70
CA VAL A 67 -9.31 -0.30 -12.58
C VAL A 67 -9.64 -1.74 -12.93
N GLN A 68 -9.13 -2.67 -12.13
CA GLN A 68 -9.42 -4.09 -12.28
C GLN A 68 -10.27 -4.55 -11.10
N VAL A 69 -11.35 -5.26 -11.37
CA VAL A 69 -12.23 -5.77 -10.31
C VAL A 69 -11.70 -7.11 -9.81
N LEU A 70 -11.36 -7.17 -8.54
CA LEU A 70 -10.90 -8.39 -7.89
C LEU A 70 -12.05 -9.11 -7.19
N GLN A 71 -12.99 -8.36 -6.63
CA GLN A 71 -14.19 -8.92 -6.01
C GLN A 71 -15.38 -8.04 -6.34
N GLN A 72 -16.43 -8.65 -6.82
CA GLN A 72 -17.65 -7.96 -7.20
C GLN A 72 -18.68 -8.02 -6.07
N ALA A 73 -19.51 -6.99 -5.99
CA ALA A 73 -20.71 -7.00 -5.18
C ALA A 73 -21.86 -6.47 -6.03
N LYS A 74 -22.87 -7.28 -6.21
CA LYS A 74 -23.99 -6.96 -7.11
C LYS A 74 -24.62 -5.62 -6.74
N GLY A 75 -24.69 -4.72 -7.71
CA GLY A 75 -25.26 -3.40 -7.53
C GLY A 75 -24.27 -2.36 -7.03
N PHE A 76 -23.14 -2.76 -6.46
CA PHE A 76 -22.17 -1.82 -5.88
C PHE A 76 -20.90 -1.65 -6.71
N THR A 77 -20.56 -2.63 -7.54
CA THR A 77 -19.32 -2.64 -8.29
C THR A 77 -19.15 -1.39 -9.15
N GLN A 78 -20.18 -1.02 -9.90
CA GLN A 78 -20.13 0.15 -10.77
C GLN A 78 -19.99 1.44 -9.97
N GLN A 79 -20.66 1.52 -8.83
CA GLN A 79 -20.56 2.71 -7.97
C GLN A 79 -19.15 2.86 -7.39
N ALA A 80 -18.54 1.74 -7.00
CA ALA A 80 -17.17 1.75 -6.51
C ALA A 80 -16.19 2.19 -7.60
N ILE A 81 -16.36 1.71 -8.82
CA ILE A 81 -15.51 2.08 -9.96
C ILE A 81 -15.64 3.58 -10.24
N LYS A 82 -16.87 4.09 -10.28
CA LYS A 82 -17.10 5.51 -10.53
C LYS A 82 -16.47 6.38 -9.45
N ALA A 83 -16.54 5.95 -8.22
CA ALA A 83 -15.97 6.71 -7.11
C ALA A 83 -14.45 6.73 -7.18
N VAL A 84 -13.82 5.58 -7.38
CA VAL A 84 -12.37 5.48 -7.37
C VAL A 84 -11.74 6.23 -8.55
N ARG A 85 -12.43 6.34 -9.66
CA ARG A 85 -11.93 7.10 -10.82
C ARG A 85 -11.82 8.59 -10.53
N LYS A 86 -12.56 9.08 -9.53
CA LYS A 86 -12.52 10.47 -9.10
C LYS A 86 -11.52 10.72 -7.98
N TRP A 87 -10.90 9.66 -7.49
CA TRP A 87 -9.89 9.79 -6.43
C TRP A 87 -8.62 10.38 -7.01
N THR A 88 -7.92 11.14 -6.16
CA THR A 88 -6.63 11.71 -6.51
C THR A 88 -5.57 11.10 -5.63
N PHE A 89 -4.45 10.74 -6.23
CA PHE A 89 -3.35 10.08 -5.53
C PHE A 89 -2.07 10.87 -5.69
N GLU A 90 -1.21 10.75 -4.69
CA GLU A 90 0.18 11.06 -4.87
C GLU A 90 0.83 9.86 -5.53
N PRO A 91 1.55 10.03 -6.65
CA PRO A 91 2.09 8.90 -7.38
C PRO A 91 3.15 8.16 -6.56
N ALA A 92 3.31 6.87 -6.85
CA ALA A 92 4.41 6.11 -6.28
C ALA A 92 5.73 6.70 -6.77
N LYS A 93 6.75 6.61 -5.94
CA LYS A 93 8.08 7.11 -6.29
C LYS A 93 9.11 6.00 -6.15
N LEU A 94 9.98 5.91 -7.13
CA LEU A 94 11.10 5.01 -7.13
C LEU A 94 12.36 5.87 -7.20
N ASP A 95 13.15 5.89 -6.12
CA ASP A 95 14.32 6.76 -5.99
C ASP A 95 13.98 8.24 -6.27
N GLY A 96 12.83 8.68 -5.76
CA GLY A 96 12.37 10.05 -5.91
C GLY A 96 11.68 10.38 -7.22
N LYS A 97 11.60 9.42 -8.15
CA LYS A 97 10.97 9.64 -9.46
C LYS A 97 9.57 9.04 -9.48
N PRO A 98 8.56 9.78 -9.95
CA PRO A 98 7.21 9.24 -10.05
C PRO A 98 7.16 8.04 -11.00
N VAL A 99 6.52 6.98 -10.54
CA VAL A 99 6.36 5.75 -11.32
C VAL A 99 4.93 5.26 -11.22
N LYS A 100 4.54 4.44 -12.19
CA LYS A 100 3.25 3.78 -12.18
C LYS A 100 3.26 2.66 -11.14
N ALA A 101 2.19 2.52 -10.37
CA ALA A 101 2.06 1.45 -9.40
C ALA A 101 0.59 1.05 -9.23
N SER A 102 0.37 -0.18 -8.78
CA SER A 102 -0.98 -0.68 -8.55
C SER A 102 -1.20 -0.91 -7.06
N ILE A 103 -2.38 -0.55 -6.58
CA ILE A 103 -2.77 -0.77 -5.19
C ILE A 103 -4.18 -1.36 -5.14
N PRO A 104 -4.48 -2.22 -4.15
CA PRO A 104 -5.83 -2.69 -3.92
C PRO A 104 -6.62 -1.68 -3.09
N VAL A 105 -7.88 -1.50 -3.42
CA VAL A 105 -8.81 -0.66 -2.65
C VAL A 105 -10.08 -1.47 -2.40
N ALA A 106 -10.51 -1.50 -1.17
CA ALA A 106 -11.72 -2.20 -0.77
C ALA A 106 -12.79 -1.19 -0.34
N PHE A 107 -13.98 -1.33 -0.91
CA PHE A 107 -15.15 -0.56 -0.50
C PHE A 107 -16.13 -1.49 0.20
N SER A 108 -16.46 -1.17 1.42
CA SER A 108 -17.45 -1.92 2.18
C SER A 108 -18.74 -1.12 2.25
N PHE A 109 -19.77 -1.69 1.68
CA PHE A 109 -21.11 -1.09 1.71
C PHE A 109 -21.91 -1.79 2.79
N SER A 110 -22.25 -1.03 3.82
CA SER A 110 -23.10 -1.53 4.90
C SER A 110 -24.29 -0.60 5.03
N GLN A 111 -25.45 -1.19 5.21
CA GLN A 111 -26.61 -0.35 5.48
C GLN A 111 -26.49 0.21 6.89
N PRO A 112 -26.78 1.48 7.08
CA PRO A 112 -26.93 1.97 8.42
C PRO A 112 -28.10 1.24 9.05
N ILE A 113 -27.84 0.58 10.15
CA ILE A 113 -28.92 -0.01 10.95
C ILE A 113 -29.69 1.16 11.51
N VAL A 114 -30.78 1.49 10.86
CA VAL A 114 -31.67 2.50 11.40
C VAL A 114 -32.41 1.82 12.55
N TRP A 115 -31.92 2.05 13.75
CA TRP A 115 -32.67 1.67 14.92
C TRP A 115 -33.90 2.57 14.94
N TRP A 116 -34.97 2.08 14.39
CA TRP A 116 -36.25 2.67 14.62
C TRP A 116 -36.54 2.51 16.10
N ASN A 117 -36.11 3.48 16.85
CA ASN A 117 -36.59 3.57 18.19
C ASN A 117 -38.07 3.94 18.07
N ARG A 118 -38.87 2.91 17.80
CA ARG A 118 -40.30 3.09 17.92
C ARG A 118 -40.56 3.26 19.41
N LYS A 119 -40.40 4.46 19.89
CA LYS A 119 -41.09 4.80 21.09
C LYS A 119 -42.56 4.79 20.72
N GLY A 120 -43.05 3.59 20.64
CA GLY A 120 -44.48 3.41 20.62
C GLY A 120 -44.99 3.98 21.94
N LYS A 121 -45.77 4.90 21.83
CA LYS A 121 -46.52 5.34 22.89
C LYS A 121 -47.24 4.23 23.60
#